data_9a871616dff1606fa383f3ba912159d2
#
_entry.id   9a871616dff1606fa383f3ba912159d2
#
_cell.length_a   1.000
_cell.length_b   1.000
_cell.length_c   1.000
_cell.angle_alpha   90.00
_cell.angle_beta   90.00
_cell.angle_gamma   90.00
#
_symmetry.space_group_name_H-M   'P 1'
#
loop_
_entity.id
_entity.type
_entity.pdbx_description
1 polymer ?
#
loop_
_entity_poly.entity_id
_entity_poly.type
_entity_poly.pdbx_seq_one_letter_code
_entity_poly.pdbx_strand_id
1 'polypeptide(L)'
;MGMTMTQKILAAHAGLDQVEAGQLIEAKLDVVMANDITGPMALPILKQMSDTVFDKDKVVFVPDHFTPNKDIKSAENSKAIREFAKEQGLSWYFEQGKSGVEHAILPEAGVVAAGECIIGADSHTCTYGALGAFSTGVGTTDIATGMATGELWFKVPSAIKFVLKGELSPYVSGKDVIIHIIGKIGVDGALYKSMEFTGEGIANLTMDDRFTMANMAIEAGAKNGIFPVDELTEAYLKEHTKKSYKVYEADEDALYDEVVEIDLAEVRPTVAFPHLPGNAKTIDEIEAMEPIKIDQVVIGSCTNGTLFLLPN
;
A
#
# COMPACT_ATOMS: atom_id res chain seq x y z
N MET A 1 -23.06 -14.13 7.79
CA MET A 1 -21.83 -14.59 7.11
C MET A 1 -20.73 -13.68 7.57
N GLY A 2 -19.63 -14.22 8.08
CA GLY A 2 -18.55 -13.40 8.62
C GLY A 2 -17.82 -12.60 7.53
N MET A 3 -17.28 -11.47 7.91
CA MET A 3 -16.56 -10.53 7.04
C MET A 3 -15.05 -10.56 7.29
N THR A 4 -14.28 -10.41 6.22
CA THR A 4 -12.82 -10.16 6.28
C THR A 4 -12.54 -8.76 6.82
N MET A 5 -11.29 -8.47 7.19
CA MET A 5 -10.90 -7.12 7.62
C MET A 5 -11.27 -6.06 6.58
N THR A 6 -10.91 -6.30 5.31
CA THR A 6 -11.23 -5.38 4.19
C THR A 6 -12.73 -5.16 4.05
N GLN A 7 -13.55 -6.21 4.13
CA GLN A 7 -15.01 -6.07 4.05
C GLN A 7 -15.57 -5.23 5.21
N LYS A 8 -15.07 -5.40 6.42
CA LYS A 8 -15.52 -4.61 7.58
C LYS A 8 -15.19 -3.12 7.44
N ILE A 9 -13.99 -2.80 6.95
CA ILE A 9 -13.60 -1.41 6.68
C ILE A 9 -14.51 -0.81 5.62
N LEU A 10 -14.71 -1.49 4.50
CA LEU A 10 -15.56 -1.02 3.42
C LEU A 10 -17.03 -0.88 3.82
N ALA A 11 -17.57 -1.84 4.59
CA ALA A 11 -18.93 -1.76 5.13
C ALA A 11 -19.12 -0.50 5.99
N ALA A 12 -18.18 -0.25 6.91
CA ALA A 12 -18.23 0.91 7.79
C ALA A 12 -18.19 2.23 7.01
N HIS A 13 -17.36 2.32 5.96
CA HIS A 13 -17.24 3.51 5.13
C HIS A 13 -18.42 3.70 4.15
N ALA A 14 -19.12 2.61 3.82
CA ALA A 14 -20.36 2.65 3.05
C ALA A 14 -21.61 2.91 3.93
N GLY A 15 -21.46 2.94 5.27
CA GLY A 15 -22.59 3.07 6.19
C GLY A 15 -23.51 1.83 6.20
N LEU A 16 -22.92 0.66 5.90
CA LEU A 16 -23.62 -0.63 5.86
C LEU A 16 -23.19 -1.51 7.04
N ASP A 17 -24.12 -2.32 7.53
CA ASP A 17 -23.81 -3.29 8.60
C ASP A 17 -22.96 -4.45 8.06
N GLN A 18 -23.13 -4.81 6.79
CA GLN A 18 -22.44 -5.92 6.13
C GLN A 18 -22.30 -5.68 4.63
N VAL A 19 -21.22 -6.22 4.05
CA VAL A 19 -21.00 -6.27 2.60
C VAL A 19 -20.52 -7.66 2.18
N GLU A 20 -20.71 -8.00 0.91
CA GLU A 20 -20.29 -9.27 0.33
C GLU A 20 -19.31 -9.05 -0.82
N ALA A 21 -18.43 -10.02 -1.08
CA ALA A 21 -17.53 -10.01 -2.22
C ALA A 21 -18.32 -9.85 -3.53
N GLY A 22 -17.87 -8.93 -4.38
CA GLY A 22 -18.53 -8.61 -5.64
C GLY A 22 -19.63 -7.56 -5.56
N GLN A 23 -20.09 -7.17 -4.36
CA GLN A 23 -21.07 -6.10 -4.15
C GLN A 23 -20.46 -4.76 -4.59
N LEU A 24 -21.27 -3.94 -5.29
CA LEU A 24 -20.93 -2.54 -5.58
C LEU A 24 -21.42 -1.67 -4.44
N ILE A 25 -20.52 -0.85 -3.91
CA ILE A 25 -20.78 0.07 -2.81
C ILE A 25 -20.20 1.45 -3.15
N GLU A 26 -20.72 2.48 -2.51
CA GLU A 26 -20.10 3.80 -2.43
C GLU A 26 -19.56 3.98 -1.01
N ALA A 27 -18.28 4.31 -0.88
CA ALA A 27 -17.60 4.41 0.40
C ALA A 27 -16.95 5.77 0.58
N LYS A 28 -17.03 6.32 1.79
CA LYS A 28 -16.35 7.55 2.20
C LYS A 28 -14.86 7.34 2.28
N LEU A 29 -14.12 8.38 1.93
CA LEU A 29 -12.66 8.37 1.91
C LEU A 29 -12.09 9.15 3.09
N ASP A 30 -11.03 8.61 3.69
CA ASP A 30 -10.27 9.27 4.76
C ASP A 30 -9.04 9.98 4.24
N VAL A 31 -8.40 9.42 3.20
CA VAL A 31 -7.24 10.03 2.55
C VAL A 31 -7.33 9.83 1.03
N VAL A 32 -7.09 10.91 0.30
CA VAL A 32 -6.95 10.92 -1.16
C VAL A 32 -5.57 11.46 -1.50
N MET A 33 -4.70 10.62 -2.03
CA MET A 33 -3.30 10.95 -2.29
C MET A 33 -2.99 11.02 -3.79
N ALA A 34 -2.13 11.96 -4.19
CA ALA A 34 -1.53 12.00 -5.51
C ALA A 34 -0.10 12.56 -5.46
N ASN A 35 0.68 12.24 -6.48
CA ASN A 35 2.07 12.68 -6.64
C ASN A 35 2.24 13.68 -7.81
N ASP A 36 3.48 14.01 -8.14
CA ASP A 36 3.83 14.96 -9.18
C ASP A 36 3.70 14.42 -10.63
N ILE A 37 3.35 13.14 -10.79
CA ILE A 37 2.94 12.57 -12.09
C ILE A 37 1.42 12.67 -12.25
N THR A 38 0.70 12.10 -11.30
CA THR A 38 -0.73 11.83 -11.40
C THR A 38 -1.59 13.01 -10.93
N GLY A 39 -1.09 13.77 -9.95
CA GLY A 39 -1.75 14.99 -9.47
C GLY A 39 -2.05 15.99 -10.57
N PRO A 40 -1.03 16.46 -11.34
CA PRO A 40 -1.26 17.40 -12.44
C PRO A 40 -2.27 16.93 -13.48
N MET A 41 -2.38 15.60 -13.67
CA MET A 41 -3.36 15.01 -14.59
C MET A 41 -4.78 15.00 -14.00
N ALA A 42 -4.91 14.87 -12.68
CA ALA A 42 -6.20 14.89 -11.99
C ALA A 42 -6.79 16.30 -11.87
N LEU A 43 -5.97 17.36 -11.72
CA LEU A 43 -6.44 18.72 -11.50
C LEU A 43 -7.39 19.26 -12.58
N PRO A 44 -7.14 19.07 -13.91
CA PRO A 44 -8.09 19.51 -14.93
C PRO A 44 -9.43 18.79 -14.88
N ILE A 45 -9.43 17.52 -14.42
CA ILE A 45 -10.65 16.71 -14.27
C ILE A 45 -11.41 17.19 -13.04
N LEU A 46 -10.73 17.40 -11.92
CA LEU A 46 -11.31 17.96 -10.70
C LEU A 46 -12.01 19.29 -11.00
N LYS A 47 -11.35 20.21 -11.71
CA LYS A 47 -11.93 21.52 -12.06
C LYS A 47 -13.21 21.45 -12.91
N GLN A 48 -13.49 20.33 -13.56
CA GLN A 48 -14.77 20.12 -14.27
C GLN A 48 -15.90 19.69 -13.32
N MET A 49 -15.55 19.20 -12.12
CA MET A 49 -16.49 18.68 -11.12
C MET A 49 -16.70 19.67 -9.97
N SER A 50 -15.61 20.30 -9.51
CA SER A 50 -15.60 21.19 -8.35
C SER A 50 -14.45 22.19 -8.44
N ASP A 51 -14.67 23.39 -7.90
CA ASP A 51 -13.63 24.41 -7.71
C ASP A 51 -12.80 24.16 -6.45
N THR A 52 -13.29 23.32 -5.53
CA THR A 52 -12.65 23.03 -4.24
C THR A 52 -12.57 21.52 -4.00
N VAL A 53 -11.60 21.12 -3.19
CA VAL A 53 -11.57 19.76 -2.66
C VAL A 53 -12.63 19.59 -1.56
N PHE A 54 -13.10 18.34 -1.35
CA PHE A 54 -14.13 18.06 -0.35
C PHE A 54 -13.66 18.35 1.08
N ASP A 55 -12.38 18.09 1.37
CA ASP A 55 -11.77 18.33 2.67
C ASP A 55 -10.26 18.55 2.50
N LYS A 56 -9.76 19.73 2.87
CA LYS A 56 -8.37 20.13 2.77
C LYS A 56 -7.43 19.33 3.69
N ASP A 57 -7.98 18.69 4.72
CA ASP A 57 -7.21 17.91 5.69
C ASP A 57 -7.10 16.42 5.29
N LYS A 58 -7.81 16.01 4.23
CA LYS A 58 -7.86 14.64 3.71
C LYS A 58 -7.25 14.46 2.32
N VAL A 59 -6.90 15.54 1.65
CA VAL A 59 -6.22 15.52 0.35
C VAL A 59 -4.72 15.76 0.54
N VAL A 60 -3.91 14.89 -0.05
CA VAL A 60 -2.46 14.85 0.15
C VAL A 60 -1.72 14.90 -1.17
N PHE A 61 -0.68 15.73 -1.27
CA PHE A 61 0.24 15.72 -2.41
C PHE A 61 1.67 15.53 -1.97
N VAL A 62 2.35 14.58 -2.64
CA VAL A 62 3.78 14.29 -2.44
C VAL A 62 4.51 14.34 -3.78
N PRO A 63 5.31 15.38 -4.06
CA PRO A 63 6.15 15.43 -5.26
C PRO A 63 7.44 14.61 -5.03
N ASP A 64 7.45 13.35 -5.38
CA ASP A 64 8.55 12.41 -5.14
C ASP A 64 9.02 11.61 -6.38
N HIS A 65 8.20 11.54 -7.43
CA HIS A 65 8.52 10.74 -8.62
C HIS A 65 9.48 11.47 -9.60
N PHE A 66 9.29 12.78 -9.80
CA PHE A 66 10.11 13.59 -10.69
C PHE A 66 11.04 14.53 -9.93
N THR A 67 11.39 14.20 -8.70
CA THR A 67 12.27 15.03 -7.87
C THR A 67 13.61 14.33 -7.59
N PRO A 68 14.72 15.05 -7.71
CA PRO A 68 14.85 16.42 -8.25
C PRO A 68 14.40 16.49 -9.71
N ASN A 69 13.75 17.61 -10.09
CA ASN A 69 13.17 17.73 -11.42
C ASN A 69 14.25 17.64 -12.51
N LYS A 70 14.09 16.71 -13.44
CA LYS A 70 15.05 16.43 -14.52
C LYS A 70 14.94 17.37 -15.71
N ASP A 71 13.80 18.02 -15.90
CA ASP A 71 13.47 18.88 -17.02
C ASP A 71 12.38 19.91 -16.66
N ILE A 72 12.08 20.83 -17.61
CA ILE A 72 11.07 21.89 -17.43
C ILE A 72 9.69 21.29 -17.16
N LYS A 73 9.30 20.24 -17.88
CA LYS A 73 7.98 19.61 -17.74
C LYS A 73 7.79 19.02 -16.34
N SER A 74 8.80 18.36 -15.80
CA SER A 74 8.77 17.84 -14.42
C SER A 74 8.63 18.98 -13.41
N ALA A 75 9.34 20.08 -13.62
CA ALA A 75 9.25 21.27 -12.76
C ALA A 75 7.87 21.96 -12.85
N GLU A 76 7.26 22.00 -14.04
CA GLU A 76 5.89 22.51 -14.21
C GLU A 76 4.86 21.64 -13.49
N ASN A 77 5.03 20.31 -13.53
CA ASN A 77 4.19 19.39 -12.78
C ASN A 77 4.26 19.64 -11.27
N SER A 78 5.47 19.71 -10.72
CA SER A 78 5.67 20.00 -9.28
C SER A 78 5.14 21.39 -8.93
N LYS A 79 5.29 22.38 -9.82
CA LYS A 79 4.71 23.71 -9.65
C LYS A 79 3.17 23.66 -9.59
N ALA A 80 2.54 22.93 -10.51
CA ALA A 80 1.08 22.86 -10.59
C ALA A 80 0.45 22.32 -9.30
N ILE A 81 0.98 21.23 -8.75
CA ILE A 81 0.45 20.67 -7.49
C ILE A 81 0.76 21.57 -6.28
N ARG A 82 1.91 22.25 -6.27
CA ARG A 82 2.26 23.23 -5.22
C ARG A 82 1.30 24.42 -5.22
N GLU A 83 1.04 24.99 -6.39
CA GLU A 83 0.11 26.14 -6.52
C GLU A 83 -1.31 25.73 -6.14
N PHE A 84 -1.76 24.55 -6.57
CA PHE A 84 -3.05 24.02 -6.19
C PHE A 84 -3.15 23.75 -4.68
N ALA A 85 -2.16 23.11 -4.08
CA ALA A 85 -2.14 22.86 -2.63
C ALA A 85 -2.22 24.16 -1.83
N LYS A 86 -1.54 25.22 -2.31
CA LYS A 86 -1.59 26.55 -1.70
C LYS A 86 -3.00 27.20 -1.91
N GLU A 87 -3.54 27.12 -3.12
CA GLU A 87 -4.87 27.66 -3.45
C GLU A 87 -5.98 27.03 -2.59
N GLN A 88 -5.95 25.71 -2.45
CA GLN A 88 -6.91 24.96 -1.64
C GLN A 88 -6.62 24.98 -0.13
N GLY A 89 -5.45 25.48 0.28
CA GLY A 89 -5.02 25.50 1.68
C GLY A 89 -4.84 24.10 2.28
N LEU A 90 -4.33 23.16 1.49
CA LEU A 90 -4.17 21.77 1.92
C LEU A 90 -3.24 21.67 3.13
N SER A 91 -3.62 20.89 4.12
CA SER A 91 -2.81 20.63 5.31
C SER A 91 -1.62 19.72 5.01
N TRP A 92 -1.74 18.88 4.00
CA TRP A 92 -0.76 17.86 3.65
C TRP A 92 -0.19 18.08 2.25
N TYR A 93 0.80 18.94 2.18
CA TYR A 93 1.66 19.10 1.01
C TYR A 93 3.12 18.94 1.42
N PHE A 94 3.77 17.93 0.90
CA PHE A 94 5.15 17.61 1.21
C PHE A 94 6.09 18.23 0.17
N GLU A 95 6.68 19.37 0.51
CA GLU A 95 7.51 20.13 -0.44
C GLU A 95 8.78 19.37 -0.82
N GLN A 96 9.14 19.45 -2.08
CA GLN A 96 10.35 18.87 -2.64
C GLN A 96 11.59 19.22 -1.82
N GLY A 97 12.43 18.21 -1.52
CA GLY A 97 13.65 18.36 -0.74
C GLY A 97 13.43 18.49 0.79
N LYS A 98 12.19 18.39 1.27
CA LYS A 98 11.85 18.41 2.70
C LYS A 98 11.12 17.15 3.16
N SER A 99 10.86 16.22 2.26
CA SER A 99 10.16 14.98 2.52
C SER A 99 10.82 13.82 1.76
N GLY A 100 10.38 12.60 2.06
CA GLY A 100 10.78 11.38 1.37
C GLY A 100 9.76 10.94 0.34
N VAL A 101 9.82 9.65 -0.02
CA VAL A 101 8.87 8.98 -0.91
C VAL A 101 7.51 8.84 -0.23
N GLU A 102 6.43 8.99 -0.98
CA GLU A 102 5.05 9.05 -0.46
C GLU A 102 4.70 7.89 0.47
N HIS A 103 5.04 6.65 0.11
CA HIS A 103 4.66 5.48 0.91
C HIS A 103 5.51 5.28 2.18
N ALA A 104 6.62 5.99 2.33
CA ALA A 104 7.37 6.08 3.57
C ALA A 104 6.91 7.29 4.40
N ILE A 105 6.78 8.47 3.79
CA ILE A 105 6.51 9.70 4.54
C ILE A 105 5.10 9.76 5.12
N LEU A 106 4.08 9.21 4.46
CA LEU A 106 2.71 9.29 4.96
C LEU A 106 2.50 8.53 6.29
N PRO A 107 2.99 7.30 6.45
CA PRO A 107 2.99 6.63 7.75
C PRO A 107 3.82 7.38 8.81
N GLU A 108 5.05 7.78 8.49
CA GLU A 108 5.95 8.49 9.39
C GLU A 108 5.41 9.85 9.87
N ALA A 109 4.71 10.56 9.00
CA ALA A 109 4.06 11.83 9.33
C ALA A 109 2.69 11.65 10.02
N GLY A 110 2.21 10.41 10.20
CA GLY A 110 0.94 10.11 10.83
C GLY A 110 -0.29 10.55 10.01
N VAL A 111 -0.13 10.65 8.70
CA VAL A 111 -1.21 11.02 7.77
C VAL A 111 -2.22 9.90 7.60
N VAL A 112 -1.76 8.66 7.73
CA VAL A 112 -2.54 7.43 7.55
C VAL A 112 -2.63 6.65 8.85
N ALA A 113 -3.75 5.95 9.08
CA ALA A 113 -3.99 5.21 10.31
C ALA A 113 -4.82 3.93 10.06
N ALA A 114 -4.93 3.09 11.11
CA ALA A 114 -5.70 1.86 11.05
C ALA A 114 -7.19 2.12 10.76
N GLY A 115 -7.79 1.20 10.00
CA GLY A 115 -9.22 1.19 9.69
C GLY A 115 -9.69 2.28 8.74
N GLU A 116 -8.78 3.09 8.17
CA GLU A 116 -9.10 4.10 7.18
C GLU A 116 -9.36 3.49 5.79
N CYS A 117 -10.15 4.20 4.97
CA CYS A 117 -10.35 3.94 3.54
C CYS A 117 -9.54 4.96 2.74
N ILE A 118 -8.45 4.50 2.12
CA ILE A 118 -7.43 5.33 1.49
C ILE A 118 -7.35 5.02 -0.01
N ILE A 119 -7.34 6.06 -0.83
CA ILE A 119 -7.04 5.93 -2.26
C ILE A 119 -5.83 6.77 -2.64
N GLY A 120 -5.05 6.27 -3.57
CA GLY A 120 -3.93 6.99 -4.15
C GLY A 120 -3.84 6.80 -5.66
N ALA A 121 -3.35 7.82 -6.34
CA ALA A 121 -3.04 7.71 -7.77
C ALA A 121 -1.66 7.10 -7.99
N ASP A 122 -1.30 6.16 -7.16
CA ASP A 122 -0.12 5.31 -7.27
C ASP A 122 -0.50 3.85 -7.02
N SER A 123 0.08 2.92 -7.78
CA SER A 123 -0.25 1.51 -7.68
C SER A 123 0.10 0.90 -6.32
N HIS A 124 1.18 1.39 -5.68
CA HIS A 124 1.63 0.91 -4.37
C HIS A 124 0.94 1.57 -3.18
N THR A 125 -0.15 2.30 -3.39
CA THR A 125 -1.00 2.83 -2.29
C THR A 125 -1.48 1.73 -1.33
N CYS A 126 -1.47 0.47 -1.74
CA CYS A 126 -1.76 -0.69 -0.89
C CYS A 126 -0.83 -0.82 0.34
N THR A 127 0.29 -0.10 0.39
CA THR A 127 1.28 -0.09 1.48
C THR A 127 0.65 0.10 2.87
N TYR A 128 -0.35 0.97 3.00
CA TYR A 128 -0.93 1.32 4.30
C TYR A 128 -1.79 0.21 4.91
N GLY A 129 -2.04 -0.87 4.18
CA GLY A 129 -2.61 -2.09 4.73
C GLY A 129 -1.72 -2.74 5.81
N ALA A 130 -0.42 -2.44 5.85
CA ALA A 130 0.47 -2.79 6.96
C ALA A 130 0.03 -2.21 8.31
N LEU A 131 -0.71 -1.09 8.30
CA LEU A 131 -1.31 -0.46 9.46
C LEU A 131 -2.76 -0.92 9.73
N GLY A 132 -3.29 -1.89 8.98
CA GLY A 132 -4.68 -2.33 9.09
C GLY A 132 -5.69 -1.39 8.42
N ALA A 133 -5.29 -0.64 7.40
CA ALA A 133 -6.16 0.18 6.57
C ALA A 133 -6.59 -0.56 5.28
N PHE A 134 -7.77 -0.25 4.74
CA PHE A 134 -8.04 -0.53 3.34
C PHE A 134 -7.45 0.58 2.50
N SER A 135 -6.40 0.27 1.77
CA SER A 135 -5.71 1.24 0.91
C SER A 135 -5.44 0.64 -0.46
N THR A 136 -5.70 1.42 -1.51
CA THR A 136 -5.62 0.90 -2.89
C THR A 136 -5.28 1.99 -3.89
N GLY A 137 -4.51 1.60 -4.92
CA GLY A 137 -4.27 2.43 -6.09
C GLY A 137 -5.50 2.50 -6.99
N VAL A 138 -5.77 3.70 -7.52
CA VAL A 138 -6.87 3.97 -8.44
C VAL A 138 -6.42 4.88 -9.58
N GLY A 139 -7.24 5.00 -10.62
CA GLY A 139 -6.96 5.85 -11.77
C GLY A 139 -7.07 7.35 -11.47
N THR A 140 -6.49 8.16 -12.35
CA THR A 140 -6.46 9.62 -12.21
C THR A 140 -7.87 10.24 -12.16
N THR A 141 -8.83 9.68 -12.88
CA THR A 141 -10.24 10.13 -12.87
C THR A 141 -10.88 9.83 -11.51
N ASP A 142 -10.60 8.66 -10.93
CA ASP A 142 -11.11 8.27 -9.62
C ASP A 142 -10.54 9.17 -8.52
N ILE A 143 -9.24 9.52 -8.61
CA ILE A 143 -8.62 10.49 -7.70
C ILE A 143 -9.29 11.85 -7.79
N ALA A 144 -9.55 12.35 -9.01
CA ALA A 144 -10.25 13.62 -9.19
C ALA A 144 -11.67 13.58 -8.58
N THR A 145 -12.37 12.46 -8.76
CA THR A 145 -13.70 12.24 -8.15
C THR A 145 -13.57 12.21 -6.62
N GLY A 146 -12.64 11.42 -6.07
CA GLY A 146 -12.40 11.37 -4.64
C GLY A 146 -12.05 12.73 -4.03
N MET A 147 -11.21 13.53 -4.70
CA MET A 147 -10.90 14.90 -4.27
C MET A 147 -12.13 15.83 -4.30
N ALA A 148 -13.04 15.64 -5.27
CA ALA A 148 -14.23 16.46 -5.39
C ALA A 148 -15.32 16.11 -4.37
N THR A 149 -15.55 14.81 -4.14
CA THR A 149 -16.73 14.30 -3.42
C THR A 149 -16.42 13.74 -2.03
N GLY A 150 -15.21 13.27 -1.79
CA GLY A 150 -14.85 12.53 -0.58
C GLY A 150 -15.38 11.09 -0.57
N GLU A 151 -15.89 10.61 -1.69
CA GLU A 151 -16.49 9.29 -1.84
C GLU A 151 -16.00 8.63 -3.15
N LEU A 152 -15.97 7.31 -3.17
CA LEU A 152 -15.69 6.54 -4.37
C LEU A 152 -16.47 5.23 -4.34
N TRP A 153 -16.87 4.75 -5.52
CA TRP A 153 -17.48 3.44 -5.65
C TRP A 153 -16.41 2.33 -5.66
N PHE A 154 -16.72 1.21 -5.05
CA PHE A 154 -15.89 0.01 -5.05
C PHE A 154 -16.71 -1.22 -5.35
N LYS A 155 -16.14 -2.14 -6.11
CA LYS A 155 -16.57 -3.53 -6.06
C LYS A 155 -15.82 -4.16 -4.89
N VAL A 156 -16.53 -4.64 -3.89
CA VAL A 156 -15.93 -5.28 -2.71
C VAL A 156 -15.07 -6.47 -3.17
N PRO A 157 -13.76 -6.49 -2.86
CA PRO A 157 -12.91 -7.61 -3.26
C PRO A 157 -13.23 -8.87 -2.44
N SER A 158 -13.07 -10.05 -3.04
CA SER A 158 -12.88 -11.28 -2.28
C SER A 158 -11.47 -11.30 -1.66
N ALA A 159 -11.14 -12.29 -0.87
CA ALA A 159 -9.86 -12.34 -0.17
C ALA A 159 -9.18 -13.70 -0.27
N ILE A 160 -7.84 -13.68 -0.26
CA ILE A 160 -6.98 -14.83 0.01
C ILE A 160 -6.38 -14.63 1.39
N LYS A 161 -6.43 -15.68 2.24
CA LYS A 161 -5.84 -15.69 3.57
C LYS A 161 -4.45 -16.32 3.53
N PHE A 162 -3.44 -15.55 3.90
CA PHE A 162 -2.07 -16.05 4.06
C PHE A 162 -1.78 -16.27 5.53
N VAL A 163 -1.61 -17.53 5.94
CA VAL A 163 -1.31 -17.91 7.32
C VAL A 163 0.20 -18.08 7.46
N LEU A 164 0.84 -17.10 8.09
CA LEU A 164 2.27 -17.09 8.35
C LEU A 164 2.56 -17.84 9.64
N LYS A 165 3.52 -18.78 9.58
CA LYS A 165 3.95 -19.62 10.72
C LYS A 165 5.46 -19.51 10.92
N GLY A 166 5.92 -19.76 12.14
CA GLY A 166 7.35 -19.80 12.45
C GLY A 166 8.05 -18.44 12.40
N GLU A 167 9.36 -18.46 12.23
CA GLU A 167 10.25 -17.30 12.27
C GLU A 167 11.09 -17.22 10.99
N LEU A 168 11.47 -15.99 10.60
CA LEU A 168 12.35 -15.77 9.46
C LEU A 168 13.75 -16.35 9.71
N SER A 169 14.30 -17.01 8.71
CA SER A 169 15.71 -17.42 8.72
C SER A 169 16.64 -16.19 8.64
N PRO A 170 17.91 -16.31 9.11
CA PRO A 170 18.87 -15.22 8.96
C PRO A 170 18.98 -14.75 7.49
N TYR A 171 19.07 -13.43 7.30
CA TYR A 171 19.14 -12.75 5.99
C TYR A 171 17.88 -12.85 5.13
N VAL A 172 16.78 -13.34 5.66
CA VAL A 172 15.45 -13.30 5.03
C VAL A 172 14.66 -12.13 5.61
N SER A 173 13.95 -11.40 4.77
CA SER A 173 13.11 -10.25 5.11
C SER A 173 11.70 -10.39 4.56
N GLY A 174 10.82 -9.47 4.90
CA GLY A 174 9.47 -9.40 4.33
C GLY A 174 9.47 -9.34 2.79
N LYS A 175 10.54 -8.80 2.18
CA LYS A 175 10.69 -8.80 0.72
C LYS A 175 10.86 -10.21 0.15
N ASP A 176 11.64 -11.05 0.81
CA ASP A 176 11.78 -12.45 0.39
C ASP A 176 10.46 -13.19 0.54
N VAL A 177 9.73 -12.93 1.62
CA VAL A 177 8.41 -13.54 1.86
C VAL A 177 7.42 -13.18 0.76
N ILE A 178 7.29 -11.89 0.43
CA ILE A 178 6.33 -11.49 -0.59
C ILE A 178 6.74 -11.94 -1.99
N ILE A 179 8.02 -11.94 -2.34
CA ILE A 179 8.51 -12.48 -3.62
C ILE A 179 8.27 -13.99 -3.67
N HIS A 180 8.50 -14.72 -2.58
CA HIS A 180 8.18 -16.14 -2.48
C HIS A 180 6.69 -16.40 -2.73
N ILE A 181 5.80 -15.61 -2.10
CA ILE A 181 4.35 -15.68 -2.31
C ILE A 181 4.00 -15.41 -3.77
N ILE A 182 4.51 -14.33 -4.37
CA ILE A 182 4.25 -13.99 -5.77
C ILE A 182 4.77 -15.09 -6.71
N GLY A 183 5.94 -15.65 -6.42
CA GLY A 183 6.47 -16.80 -7.16
C GLY A 183 5.56 -18.03 -7.11
N LYS A 184 4.86 -18.23 -5.98
CA LYS A 184 3.95 -19.36 -5.75
C LYS A 184 2.60 -19.19 -6.41
N ILE A 185 1.98 -18.00 -6.32
CA ILE A 185 0.63 -17.73 -6.82
C ILE A 185 0.59 -17.07 -8.21
N GLY A 186 1.73 -16.53 -8.68
CA GLY A 186 1.83 -15.75 -9.92
C GLY A 186 1.49 -14.28 -9.74
N VAL A 187 1.78 -13.49 -10.80
CA VAL A 187 1.55 -12.02 -10.83
C VAL A 187 0.07 -11.62 -10.94
N ASP A 188 -0.81 -12.57 -11.20
CA ASP A 188 -2.26 -12.43 -11.29
C ASP A 188 -3.04 -13.31 -10.29
N GLY A 189 -2.31 -14.02 -9.41
CA GLY A 189 -2.91 -14.95 -8.45
C GLY A 189 -3.87 -14.31 -7.47
N ALA A 190 -3.66 -13.05 -7.13
CA ALA A 190 -4.55 -12.26 -6.28
C ALA A 190 -5.30 -11.16 -7.05
N LEU A 191 -5.51 -11.33 -8.37
CA LEU A 191 -6.13 -10.31 -9.20
C LEU A 191 -7.47 -9.84 -8.64
N TYR A 192 -7.55 -8.54 -8.34
CA TYR A 192 -8.70 -7.87 -7.74
C TYR A 192 -9.14 -8.41 -6.36
N LYS A 193 -8.27 -9.10 -5.64
CA LYS A 193 -8.54 -9.65 -4.30
C LYS A 193 -7.84 -8.83 -3.21
N SER A 194 -8.24 -9.03 -1.98
CA SER A 194 -7.50 -8.62 -0.79
C SER A 194 -6.56 -9.76 -0.36
N MET A 195 -5.29 -9.47 -0.13
CA MET A 195 -4.34 -10.39 0.50
C MET A 195 -4.36 -10.12 2.00
N GLU A 196 -4.98 -11.00 2.78
CA GLU A 196 -5.08 -10.87 4.22
C GLU A 196 -4.04 -11.76 4.90
N PHE A 197 -3.04 -11.11 5.53
CA PHE A 197 -1.97 -11.79 6.25
C PHE A 197 -2.38 -12.06 7.70
N THR A 198 -2.10 -13.24 8.21
CA THR A 198 -2.49 -13.71 9.55
C THR A 198 -1.55 -14.80 10.05
N GLY A 199 -1.78 -15.33 11.25
CA GLY A 199 -1.00 -16.39 11.85
C GLY A 199 0.03 -15.87 12.85
N GLU A 200 0.59 -16.80 13.64
CA GLU A 200 1.56 -16.46 14.70
C GLU A 200 2.86 -15.87 14.19
N GLY A 201 3.27 -16.21 12.96
CA GLY A 201 4.48 -15.70 12.33
C GLY A 201 4.49 -14.19 12.12
N ILE A 202 3.31 -13.52 12.13
CA ILE A 202 3.25 -12.05 12.03
C ILE A 202 4.02 -11.37 13.14
N ALA A 203 3.99 -11.92 14.36
CA ALA A 203 4.69 -11.34 15.51
C ALA A 203 6.23 -11.28 15.33
N ASN A 204 6.75 -12.05 14.39
CA ASN A 204 8.19 -12.10 14.06
C ASN A 204 8.56 -11.16 12.90
N LEU A 205 7.60 -10.45 12.31
CA LEU A 205 7.81 -9.46 11.25
C LEU A 205 7.91 -8.05 11.85
N THR A 206 8.92 -7.31 11.43
CA THR A 206 9.03 -5.88 11.72
C THR A 206 7.94 -5.08 10.98
N MET A 207 7.73 -3.81 11.35
CA MET A 207 6.83 -2.94 10.56
C MET A 207 7.34 -2.74 9.14
N ASP A 208 8.68 -2.66 8.92
CA ASP A 208 9.27 -2.54 7.59
C ASP A 208 8.96 -3.78 6.72
N ASP A 209 9.00 -4.98 7.30
CA ASP A 209 8.60 -6.21 6.60
C ASP A 209 7.13 -6.16 6.20
N ARG A 210 6.24 -5.72 7.11
CA ARG A 210 4.80 -5.60 6.84
C ARG A 210 4.52 -4.54 5.77
N PHE A 211 5.18 -3.38 5.83
CA PHE A 211 5.07 -2.35 4.79
C PHE A 211 5.52 -2.89 3.43
N THR A 212 6.64 -3.59 3.38
CA THR A 212 7.15 -4.21 2.15
C THR A 212 6.15 -5.22 1.57
N MET A 213 5.62 -6.11 2.40
CA MET A 213 4.66 -7.12 1.95
C MET A 213 3.35 -6.51 1.49
N ALA A 214 2.81 -5.53 2.22
CA ALA A 214 1.60 -4.82 1.83
C ALA A 214 1.81 -4.01 0.54
N ASN A 215 2.95 -3.32 0.40
CA ASN A 215 3.33 -2.55 -0.79
C ASN A 215 3.35 -3.44 -2.04
N MET A 216 3.97 -4.60 -1.96
CA MET A 216 4.13 -5.51 -3.10
C MET A 216 2.90 -6.41 -3.36
N ALA A 217 1.81 -6.26 -2.64
CA ALA A 217 0.57 -6.99 -2.92
C ALA A 217 0.04 -6.70 -4.33
N ILE A 218 0.25 -5.48 -4.85
CA ILE A 218 -0.13 -5.12 -6.23
C ILE A 218 0.61 -5.95 -7.28
N GLU A 219 1.82 -6.43 -6.98
CA GLU A 219 2.61 -7.27 -7.89
C GLU A 219 2.01 -8.68 -8.09
N ALA A 220 1.07 -9.08 -7.22
CA ALA A 220 0.21 -10.24 -7.40
C ALA A 220 -1.17 -9.89 -8.00
N GLY A 221 -1.38 -8.63 -8.40
CA GLY A 221 -2.66 -8.11 -8.91
C GLY A 221 -3.68 -7.74 -7.84
N ALA A 222 -3.31 -7.75 -6.55
CA ALA A 222 -4.23 -7.48 -5.45
C ALA A 222 -4.70 -6.01 -5.40
N LYS A 223 -5.88 -5.80 -4.82
CA LYS A 223 -6.36 -4.45 -4.49
C LYS A 223 -5.66 -3.90 -3.25
N ASN A 224 -5.36 -4.75 -2.28
CA ASN A 224 -4.60 -4.40 -1.09
C ASN A 224 -3.96 -5.64 -0.47
N GLY A 225 -2.90 -5.42 0.34
CA GLY A 225 -2.39 -6.37 1.31
C GLY A 225 -2.65 -5.80 2.70
N ILE A 226 -3.25 -6.57 3.60
CA ILE A 226 -3.67 -6.07 4.91
C ILE A 226 -3.19 -6.97 6.04
N PHE A 227 -2.70 -6.34 7.11
CA PHE A 227 -2.27 -6.97 8.36
C PHE A 227 -3.21 -6.63 9.52
N PRO A 228 -3.40 -7.52 10.50
CA PRO A 228 -4.08 -7.17 11.73
C PRO A 228 -3.25 -6.15 12.52
N VAL A 229 -3.94 -5.32 13.29
CA VAL A 229 -3.31 -4.36 14.21
C VAL A 229 -3.00 -5.08 15.51
N ASP A 230 -1.73 -5.43 15.69
CA ASP A 230 -1.20 -6.02 16.92
C ASP A 230 -0.45 -4.97 17.77
N GLU A 231 0.21 -5.41 18.83
CA GLU A 231 0.96 -4.55 19.74
C GLU A 231 2.07 -3.75 19.04
N LEU A 232 2.73 -4.34 18.02
CA LEU A 232 3.77 -3.66 17.25
C LEU A 232 3.19 -2.55 16.37
N THR A 233 2.09 -2.84 15.66
CA THR A 233 1.37 -1.84 14.85
C THR A 233 0.79 -0.74 15.73
N GLU A 234 0.23 -1.06 16.89
CA GLU A 234 -0.25 -0.05 17.85
C GLU A 234 0.87 0.85 18.37
N ALA A 235 2.04 0.27 18.66
CA ALA A 235 3.21 1.05 19.10
C ALA A 235 3.64 2.03 18.01
N TYR A 236 3.72 1.57 16.75
CA TYR A 236 4.04 2.41 15.61
C TYR A 236 3.01 3.54 15.44
N LEU A 237 1.71 3.23 15.46
CA LEU A 237 0.65 4.23 15.35
C LEU A 237 0.70 5.27 16.48
N LYS A 238 0.93 4.86 17.73
CA LYS A 238 1.06 5.77 18.88
C LYS A 238 2.24 6.72 18.78
N GLU A 239 3.32 6.28 18.14
CA GLU A 239 4.50 7.12 17.90
C GLU A 239 4.25 8.17 16.81
N HIS A 240 3.61 7.77 15.73
CA HIS A 240 3.54 8.59 14.51
C HIS A 240 2.24 9.38 14.35
N THR A 241 1.08 8.89 14.79
CA THR A 241 -0.19 9.60 14.57
C THR A 241 -0.86 10.08 15.86
N LYS A 242 -1.55 11.22 15.74
CA LYS A 242 -2.44 11.75 16.78
C LYS A 242 -3.93 11.55 16.42
N LYS A 243 -4.20 10.95 15.26
CA LYS A 243 -5.55 10.67 14.81
C LYS A 243 -6.18 9.59 15.70
N SER A 244 -7.47 9.69 15.95
CA SER A 244 -8.24 8.55 16.42
C SER A 244 -8.42 7.57 15.27
N TYR A 245 -8.26 6.28 15.54
CA TYR A 245 -8.44 5.22 14.54
C TYR A 245 -9.28 4.09 15.09
N LYS A 246 -9.79 3.25 14.21
CA LYS A 246 -10.58 2.07 14.57
C LYS A 246 -9.90 0.82 14.03
N VAL A 247 -9.75 -0.17 14.89
CA VAL A 247 -9.21 -1.48 14.52
C VAL A 247 -10.36 -2.39 14.07
N TYR A 248 -10.12 -3.10 12.97
CA TYR A 248 -11.03 -4.11 12.45
C TYR A 248 -10.31 -5.45 12.38
N GLU A 249 -10.95 -6.48 12.88
CA GLU A 249 -10.50 -7.86 12.81
C GLU A 249 -11.48 -8.67 11.96
N ALA A 250 -10.97 -9.68 11.24
CA ALA A 250 -11.83 -10.60 10.50
C ALA A 250 -12.71 -11.39 11.47
N ASP A 251 -13.91 -11.74 11.05
CA ASP A 251 -14.75 -12.67 11.80
C ASP A 251 -14.17 -14.09 11.74
N GLU A 252 -14.42 -14.91 12.75
CA GLU A 252 -13.94 -16.30 12.77
C GLU A 252 -14.47 -17.13 11.59
N ASP A 253 -15.70 -16.83 11.17
CA ASP A 253 -16.38 -17.45 10.03
C ASP A 253 -16.27 -16.63 8.73
N ALA A 254 -15.30 -15.71 8.63
CA ALA A 254 -15.03 -14.96 7.42
C ALA A 254 -14.69 -15.89 6.23
N LEU A 255 -15.21 -15.56 5.05
CA LEU A 255 -15.01 -16.38 3.85
C LEU A 255 -13.81 -15.89 3.04
N TYR A 256 -12.98 -16.84 2.65
CA TYR A 256 -11.82 -16.63 1.79
C TYR A 256 -11.92 -17.53 0.55
N ASP A 257 -11.49 -17.04 -0.61
CA ASP A 257 -11.41 -17.84 -1.83
C ASP A 257 -10.37 -18.96 -1.68
N GLU A 258 -9.28 -18.67 -0.96
CA GLU A 258 -8.18 -19.58 -0.72
C GLU A 258 -7.52 -19.28 0.63
N VAL A 259 -6.96 -20.32 1.25
CA VAL A 259 -6.11 -20.21 2.44
C VAL A 259 -4.75 -20.80 2.09
N VAL A 260 -3.71 -19.97 2.16
CA VAL A 260 -2.33 -20.35 1.84
C VAL A 260 -1.50 -20.31 3.10
N GLU A 261 -0.89 -21.43 3.48
CA GLU A 261 0.05 -21.50 4.60
C GLU A 261 1.47 -21.23 4.10
N ILE A 262 2.22 -20.40 4.83
CA ILE A 262 3.62 -20.08 4.59
C ILE A 262 4.40 -20.32 5.88
N ASP A 263 5.32 -21.25 5.85
CA ASP A 263 6.30 -21.41 6.92
C ASP A 263 7.48 -20.46 6.66
N LEU A 264 7.62 -19.45 7.52
CA LEU A 264 8.66 -18.43 7.40
C LEU A 264 10.08 -19.03 7.50
N ALA A 265 10.23 -20.16 8.22
CA ALA A 265 11.51 -20.85 8.33
C ALA A 265 11.94 -21.54 7.03
N GLU A 266 11.00 -21.86 6.15
CA GLU A 266 11.27 -22.44 4.83
C GLU A 266 11.57 -21.41 3.75
N VAL A 267 11.25 -20.12 3.99
CA VAL A 267 11.54 -19.04 3.03
C VAL A 267 13.05 -18.83 2.97
N ARG A 268 13.59 -18.88 1.76
CA ARG A 268 15.01 -18.67 1.47
C ARG A 268 15.22 -17.27 0.90
N PRO A 269 16.42 -16.67 1.02
CA PRO A 269 16.75 -15.46 0.29
C PRO A 269 16.40 -15.63 -1.19
N THR A 270 15.59 -14.74 -1.72
CA THR A 270 14.92 -14.90 -3.02
C THR A 270 15.15 -13.68 -3.93
N VAL A 271 15.42 -13.94 -5.19
CA VAL A 271 15.62 -12.92 -6.23
C VAL A 271 14.58 -13.07 -7.31
N ALA A 272 13.93 -11.98 -7.68
CA ALA A 272 13.06 -11.93 -8.86
C ALA A 272 13.89 -11.65 -10.11
N PHE A 273 13.81 -12.52 -11.09
CA PHE A 273 14.48 -12.39 -12.38
C PHE A 273 13.62 -11.55 -13.35
N PRO A 274 14.24 -10.88 -14.34
CA PRO A 274 13.49 -10.18 -15.37
C PRO A 274 12.54 -11.13 -16.14
N HIS A 275 11.37 -10.68 -16.57
CA HIS A 275 10.88 -9.28 -16.49
C HIS A 275 9.65 -9.20 -15.57
N LEU A 276 9.39 -10.23 -14.76
CA LEU A 276 8.22 -10.32 -13.86
C LEU A 276 8.66 -10.68 -12.44
N PRO A 277 8.06 -10.11 -11.40
CA PRO A 277 8.35 -10.48 -10.01
C PRO A 277 8.01 -11.96 -9.69
N GLY A 278 7.12 -12.58 -10.46
CA GLY A 278 6.83 -14.02 -10.38
C GLY A 278 7.97 -14.93 -10.88
N ASN A 279 8.99 -14.40 -11.57
CA ASN A 279 10.20 -15.13 -11.94
C ASN A 279 11.16 -15.29 -10.74
N ALA A 280 10.61 -15.68 -9.58
CA ALA A 280 11.33 -15.82 -8.34
C ALA A 280 12.25 -17.07 -8.36
N LYS A 281 13.46 -16.90 -7.84
CA LYS A 281 14.42 -17.99 -7.61
C LYS A 281 15.07 -17.80 -6.26
N THR A 282 15.21 -18.89 -5.54
CA THR A 282 15.98 -18.91 -4.29
C THR A 282 17.48 -18.79 -4.57
N ILE A 283 18.24 -18.35 -3.57
CA ILE A 283 19.70 -18.28 -3.69
C ILE A 283 20.31 -19.65 -4.02
N ASP A 284 19.74 -20.73 -3.48
CA ASP A 284 20.20 -22.09 -3.72
C ASP A 284 20.02 -22.50 -5.20
N GLU A 285 18.95 -22.07 -5.84
CA GLU A 285 18.72 -22.28 -7.28
C GLU A 285 19.69 -21.45 -8.14
N ILE A 286 20.00 -20.22 -7.67
CA ILE A 286 20.92 -19.33 -8.39
C ILE A 286 22.36 -19.83 -8.31
N GLU A 287 22.80 -20.39 -7.17
CA GLU A 287 24.12 -20.98 -7.02
C GLU A 287 24.39 -22.15 -7.99
N ALA A 288 23.32 -22.82 -8.44
CA ALA A 288 23.44 -23.89 -9.44
C ALA A 288 23.48 -23.37 -10.90
N MET A 289 23.37 -22.05 -11.11
CA MET A 289 23.40 -21.41 -12.44
C MET A 289 24.80 -20.92 -12.81
N GLU A 290 25.00 -20.58 -14.08
CA GLU A 290 26.21 -19.86 -14.51
C GLU A 290 26.31 -18.52 -13.77
N PRO A 291 27.50 -18.11 -13.33
CA PRO A 291 27.70 -16.85 -12.62
C PRO A 291 27.16 -15.64 -13.38
N ILE A 292 26.32 -14.85 -12.71
CA ILE A 292 25.76 -13.60 -13.27
C ILE A 292 26.65 -12.45 -12.82
N LYS A 293 27.26 -11.75 -13.77
CA LYS A 293 28.03 -10.54 -13.49
C LYS A 293 27.10 -9.37 -13.18
N ILE A 294 27.30 -8.72 -12.04
CA ILE A 294 26.60 -7.51 -11.64
C ILE A 294 27.48 -6.30 -11.92
N ASP A 295 26.98 -5.35 -12.70
CA ASP A 295 27.69 -4.10 -13.04
C ASP A 295 27.20 -2.92 -12.18
N GLN A 296 25.95 -2.96 -11.69
CA GLN A 296 25.38 -1.91 -10.86
C GLN A 296 24.35 -2.48 -9.88
N VAL A 297 24.37 -1.96 -8.66
CA VAL A 297 23.36 -2.25 -7.61
C VAL A 297 22.66 -0.94 -7.24
N VAL A 298 21.32 -0.96 -7.18
CA VAL A 298 20.51 0.17 -6.75
C VAL A 298 19.76 -0.25 -5.48
N ILE A 299 19.88 0.58 -4.43
CA ILE A 299 19.11 0.44 -3.19
C ILE A 299 18.18 1.65 -3.13
N GLY A 300 16.87 1.40 -3.06
CA GLY A 300 15.86 2.45 -3.09
C GLY A 300 14.48 1.87 -3.36
N SER A 301 13.53 2.73 -3.72
CA SER A 301 12.13 2.43 -3.97
C SER A 301 11.22 2.73 -2.77
N CYS A 302 9.95 3.00 -3.09
CA CYS A 302 8.87 3.17 -2.09
C CYS A 302 8.59 1.89 -1.29
N THR A 303 8.99 0.73 -1.82
CA THR A 303 8.75 -0.57 -1.20
C THR A 303 9.42 -0.66 0.17
N ASN A 304 10.69 -0.29 0.27
CA ASN A 304 11.42 -0.31 1.52
C ASN A 304 12.78 0.40 1.43
N GLY A 305 12.76 1.71 1.19
CA GLY A 305 13.95 2.57 1.17
C GLY A 305 14.19 3.31 2.49
N THR A 306 13.67 2.80 3.61
CA THR A 306 13.80 3.41 4.92
C THR A 306 15.19 3.18 5.54
N LEU A 307 15.59 4.04 6.47
CA LEU A 307 16.94 4.05 7.05
C LEU A 307 17.29 2.74 7.81
N PHE A 308 16.29 2.05 8.36
CA PHE A 308 16.49 0.85 9.17
C PHE A 308 16.91 -0.40 8.38
N LEU A 309 16.78 -0.37 7.06
CA LEU A 309 17.19 -1.49 6.19
C LEU A 309 18.63 -1.40 5.72
N LEU A 310 19.30 -0.30 5.95
CA LEU A 310 20.70 -0.19 5.68
C LEU A 310 21.44 -0.67 6.94
N PRO A 311 22.07 -1.86 6.93
CA PRO A 311 22.88 -2.28 8.06
C PRO A 311 24.01 -1.27 8.28
N ASN A 312 24.18 -0.83 9.52
CA ASN A 312 25.30 -0.01 9.94
C ASN A 312 26.64 -0.64 9.59
#